data_c21185097cc6a63d9b9262fa55c7c4e5
#
_entry.id   c21185097cc6a63d9b9262fa55c7c4e5
#
_cell.length_a   1.000
_cell.length_b   1.000
_cell.length_c   1.000
_cell.angle_alpha   90.00
_cell.angle_beta   90.00
_cell.angle_gamma   90.00
#
_symmetry.space_group_name_H-M   'P 1'
#
loop_
_entity.id
_entity.type
_entity.pdbx_description
1 polymer ?
#
loop_
_entity_poly.entity_id
_entity_poly.type
_entity_poly.pdbx_seq_one_letter_code
_entity_poly.pdbx_strand_id
1 'polypeptide(L)'
;MHKDQEKPIKLLLTWAGSDKWYLLASVFCAFLSGLFVIGPYVGIYHLMDAVLLGTLTRKGLTDCIVLVSVTTVFRMVLLGLSGVLSHKGAYNALFRVRCMIIEKLAKVPLGYVSERSTGEIKTVLNENIEKLELCLAHNIPELVSYLTGPVVIFLYLMTVNIPLALISLIPLLLDIPVMMAVFQKMSALLPETNESLADFNSVMVEYVRGMRLIKAYRMGSKSFKKFREAILDENRAWNKIAKKTAPLYAVFILLLESGLLLLVPLGGRLFLHGSIPASVFLLFSYIGSLYLTELLPLQQLSGNFAQAFSGMNKVKEILALPTFEGGDAFPESHDIRLKGVRFSYDGKINVLENANLSIRDGEKIAVVGA
;
A
#
# COMPACT_ATOMS: atom_id res chain seq x y z
N MET A 1 12.43 -19.74 -17.78
CA MET A 1 11.25 -19.22 -18.49
C MET A 1 10.80 -17.95 -17.76
N HIS A 2 11.21 -16.78 -18.25
CA HIS A 2 10.67 -15.49 -17.79
C HIS A 2 9.23 -15.38 -18.33
N LYS A 3 8.23 -15.77 -17.52
CA LYS A 3 6.84 -15.40 -17.81
C LYS A 3 6.73 -13.90 -17.52
N ASP A 4 6.23 -13.15 -18.49
CA ASP A 4 5.86 -11.74 -18.42
C ASP A 4 5.24 -11.42 -17.04
N GLN A 5 6.00 -10.72 -16.21
CA GLN A 5 5.45 -10.15 -14.99
C GLN A 5 4.58 -8.97 -15.44
N GLU A 6 3.30 -9.22 -15.67
CA GLU A 6 2.35 -8.13 -15.88
C GLU A 6 2.52 -7.10 -14.76
N LYS A 7 2.68 -5.84 -15.17
CA LYS A 7 2.86 -4.74 -14.22
C LYS A 7 1.70 -4.74 -13.22
N PRO A 8 1.96 -4.71 -11.92
CA PRO A 8 0.93 -4.85 -10.86
C PRO A 8 -0.28 -3.94 -11.05
N ILE A 9 -0.04 -2.68 -11.41
CA ILE A 9 -1.10 -1.68 -11.64
C ILE A 9 -1.99 -2.08 -12.83
N LYS A 10 -1.41 -2.62 -13.92
CA LYS A 10 -2.18 -3.09 -15.08
C LYS A 10 -3.12 -4.23 -14.69
N LEU A 11 -2.66 -5.15 -13.87
CA LEU A 11 -3.46 -6.27 -13.38
C LEU A 11 -4.63 -5.79 -12.50
N LEU A 12 -4.38 -4.86 -11.57
CA LEU A 12 -5.44 -4.28 -10.75
C LEU A 12 -6.51 -3.58 -11.60
N LEU A 13 -6.11 -2.83 -12.63
CA LEU A 13 -7.05 -2.21 -13.57
C LEU A 13 -7.82 -3.23 -14.40
N THR A 14 -7.20 -4.38 -14.75
CA THR A 14 -7.88 -5.48 -15.43
C THR A 14 -8.93 -6.10 -14.52
N TRP A 15 -8.63 -6.33 -13.24
CA TRP A 15 -9.60 -6.83 -12.26
C TRP A 15 -10.73 -5.83 -11.98
N ALA A 16 -10.44 -4.52 -12.01
CA ALA A 16 -11.46 -3.50 -11.88
C ALA A 16 -12.46 -3.47 -13.08
N GLY A 17 -12.07 -3.97 -14.24
CA GLY A 17 -12.94 -4.05 -15.42
C GLY A 17 -13.50 -2.68 -15.83
N SER A 18 -14.85 -2.53 -15.91
CA SER A 18 -15.51 -1.25 -16.23
C SER A 18 -15.33 -0.19 -15.15
N ASP A 19 -15.16 -0.59 -13.88
CA ASP A 19 -15.03 0.36 -12.76
C ASP A 19 -13.67 1.04 -12.68
N LYS A 20 -12.71 0.64 -13.55
CA LYS A 20 -11.43 1.36 -13.72
C LYS A 20 -11.60 2.86 -14.01
N TRP A 21 -12.72 3.26 -14.63
CA TRP A 21 -12.99 4.66 -14.93
C TRP A 21 -13.24 5.50 -13.67
N TYR A 22 -13.85 4.90 -12.62
CA TYR A 22 -13.95 5.58 -11.32
C TYR A 22 -12.58 5.79 -10.69
N LEU A 23 -11.68 4.80 -10.77
CA LEU A 23 -10.32 4.92 -10.26
C LEU A 23 -9.51 5.97 -11.03
N LEU A 24 -9.62 6.00 -12.38
CA LEU A 24 -8.96 7.00 -13.21
C LEU A 24 -9.50 8.41 -12.95
N ALA A 25 -10.82 8.56 -12.81
CA ALA A 25 -11.44 9.85 -12.47
C ALA A 25 -11.00 10.33 -11.08
N SER A 26 -10.87 9.41 -10.11
CA SER A 26 -10.32 9.74 -8.79
C SER A 26 -8.90 10.29 -8.87
N VAL A 27 -8.02 9.60 -9.60
CA VAL A 27 -6.63 10.05 -9.82
C VAL A 27 -6.58 11.41 -10.51
N PHE A 28 -7.46 11.64 -11.48
CA PHE A 28 -7.56 12.94 -12.15
C PHE A 28 -8.04 14.06 -11.20
N CYS A 29 -9.03 13.78 -10.35
CA CYS A 29 -9.48 14.71 -9.31
C CYS A 29 -8.37 14.99 -8.28
N ALA A 30 -7.60 13.97 -7.87
CA ALA A 30 -6.46 14.13 -6.98
C ALA A 30 -5.36 15.01 -7.61
N PHE A 31 -5.07 14.80 -8.89
CA PHE A 31 -4.14 15.63 -9.65
C PHE A 31 -4.61 17.09 -9.70
N LEU A 32 -5.86 17.34 -10.09
CA LEU A 32 -6.43 18.70 -10.11
C LEU A 32 -6.41 19.35 -8.72
N SER A 33 -6.74 18.60 -7.67
CA SER A 33 -6.64 19.08 -6.28
C SER A 33 -5.21 19.51 -5.94
N GLY A 34 -4.20 18.76 -6.38
CA GLY A 34 -2.79 19.11 -6.24
C GLY A 34 -2.41 20.42 -6.96
N LEU A 35 -3.01 20.71 -8.12
CA LEU A 35 -2.77 21.98 -8.81
C LEU A 35 -3.28 23.19 -8.02
N PHE A 36 -4.42 23.05 -7.33
CA PHE A 36 -5.00 24.14 -6.54
C PHE A 36 -4.25 24.44 -5.23
N VAL A 37 -3.27 23.60 -4.85
CA VAL A 37 -2.43 23.87 -3.68
C VAL A 37 -1.67 25.19 -3.77
N ILE A 38 -1.39 25.65 -4.98
CA ILE A 38 -0.61 26.89 -5.21
C ILE A 38 -1.36 28.18 -4.83
N GLY A 39 -2.71 28.15 -4.87
CA GLY A 39 -3.52 29.36 -4.71
C GLY A 39 -3.26 30.14 -3.42
N PRO A 40 -3.28 29.52 -2.22
CA PRO A 40 -2.93 30.19 -0.97
C PRO A 40 -1.52 30.79 -0.99
N TYR A 41 -0.55 30.14 -1.58
CA TYR A 41 0.83 30.62 -1.63
C TYR A 41 0.96 31.86 -2.54
N VAL A 42 0.31 31.84 -3.70
CA VAL A 42 0.25 33.01 -4.61
C VAL A 42 -0.47 34.18 -3.94
N GLY A 43 -1.59 33.90 -3.27
CA GLY A 43 -2.35 34.94 -2.55
C GLY A 43 -1.53 35.59 -1.43
N ILE A 44 -0.86 34.81 -0.62
CA ILE A 44 0.02 35.27 0.46
C ILE A 44 1.19 36.09 -0.11
N TYR A 45 1.80 35.64 -1.20
CA TYR A 45 2.91 36.33 -1.83
C TYR A 45 2.49 37.71 -2.31
N HIS A 46 1.39 37.82 -3.04
CA HIS A 46 0.86 39.13 -3.51
C HIS A 46 0.45 40.05 -2.37
N LEU A 47 -0.13 39.47 -1.30
CA LEU A 47 -0.47 40.24 -0.11
C LEU A 47 0.78 40.80 0.58
N MET A 48 1.81 39.96 0.78
CA MET A 48 3.07 40.40 1.38
C MET A 48 3.76 41.48 0.54
N ASP A 49 3.81 41.29 -0.77
CA ASP A 49 4.41 42.26 -1.70
C ASP A 49 3.69 43.63 -1.63
N ALA A 50 2.36 43.64 -1.68
CA ALA A 50 1.55 44.86 -1.57
C ALA A 50 1.71 45.54 -0.19
N VAL A 51 1.84 44.81 0.90
CA VAL A 51 2.08 45.38 2.25
C VAL A 51 3.48 46.00 2.32
N LEU A 52 4.50 45.32 1.84
CA LEU A 52 5.89 45.81 1.89
C LEU A 52 6.12 47.04 1.01
N LEU A 53 5.42 47.12 -0.11
CA LEU A 53 5.46 48.28 -1.01
C LEU A 53 4.54 49.42 -0.57
N GLY A 54 3.72 49.24 0.46
CA GLY A 54 2.73 50.24 0.90
C GLY A 54 1.59 50.48 -0.12
N THR A 55 1.37 49.56 -1.04
CA THR A 55 0.38 49.65 -2.13
C THR A 55 -0.90 48.85 -1.85
N LEU A 56 -1.06 48.31 -0.64
CA LEU A 56 -2.22 47.52 -0.29
C LEU A 56 -3.52 48.34 -0.33
N THR A 57 -4.43 47.92 -1.19
CA THR A 57 -5.78 48.49 -1.30
C THR A 57 -6.82 47.50 -0.73
N ARG A 58 -8.01 48.00 -0.34
CA ARG A 58 -9.15 47.16 0.05
C ARG A 58 -9.50 46.14 -1.03
N LYS A 59 -9.45 46.55 -2.31
CA LYS A 59 -9.69 45.67 -3.44
C LYS A 59 -8.64 44.56 -3.51
N GLY A 60 -7.35 44.91 -3.44
CA GLY A 60 -6.26 43.91 -3.45
C GLY A 60 -6.37 42.91 -2.31
N LEU A 61 -6.73 43.37 -1.11
CA LEU A 61 -6.99 42.44 0.02
C LEU A 61 -8.18 41.52 -0.27
N THR A 62 -9.28 42.02 -0.80
CA THR A 62 -10.46 41.22 -1.15
C THR A 62 -10.10 40.21 -2.23
N ASP A 63 -9.37 40.59 -3.28
CA ASP A 63 -8.95 39.72 -4.37
C ASP A 63 -8.08 38.58 -3.84
N CYS A 64 -7.15 38.84 -2.90
CA CYS A 64 -6.35 37.82 -2.24
C CYS A 64 -7.21 36.85 -1.40
N ILE A 65 -8.15 37.38 -0.61
CA ILE A 65 -9.06 36.53 0.19
C ILE A 65 -9.91 35.65 -0.72
N VAL A 66 -10.46 36.18 -1.79
CA VAL A 66 -11.25 35.43 -2.77
C VAL A 66 -10.41 34.36 -3.43
N LEU A 67 -9.18 34.66 -3.88
CA LEU A 67 -8.26 33.71 -4.49
C LEU A 67 -7.98 32.54 -3.54
N VAL A 68 -7.56 32.83 -2.31
CA VAL A 68 -7.24 31.83 -1.30
C VAL A 68 -8.48 30.98 -0.97
N SER A 69 -9.63 31.62 -0.75
CA SER A 69 -10.86 30.89 -0.39
C SER A 69 -11.34 30.00 -1.52
N VAL A 70 -11.41 30.52 -2.74
CA VAL A 70 -11.86 29.76 -3.92
C VAL A 70 -10.96 28.58 -4.19
N THR A 71 -9.64 28.81 -4.24
CA THR A 71 -8.68 27.70 -4.52
C THR A 71 -8.69 26.64 -3.43
N THR A 72 -8.82 27.04 -2.15
CA THR A 72 -8.92 26.09 -1.02
C THR A 72 -10.21 25.27 -1.09
N VAL A 73 -11.36 25.90 -1.36
CA VAL A 73 -12.64 25.21 -1.50
C VAL A 73 -12.61 24.24 -2.68
N PHE A 74 -12.10 24.67 -3.85
CA PHE A 74 -11.97 23.77 -5.01
C PHE A 74 -11.05 22.60 -4.71
N ARG A 75 -9.92 22.82 -4.03
CA ARG A 75 -9.02 21.76 -3.58
C ARG A 75 -9.74 20.75 -2.71
N MET A 76 -10.49 21.21 -1.71
CA MET A 76 -11.22 20.31 -0.79
C MET A 76 -12.32 19.54 -1.50
N VAL A 77 -13.09 20.16 -2.37
CA VAL A 77 -14.15 19.51 -3.15
C VAL A 77 -13.58 18.44 -4.07
N LEU A 78 -12.49 18.76 -4.79
CA LEU A 78 -11.82 17.82 -5.69
C LEU A 78 -11.21 16.62 -4.92
N LEU A 79 -10.61 16.87 -3.75
CA LEU A 79 -10.06 15.81 -2.90
C LEU A 79 -11.17 14.91 -2.34
N GLY A 80 -12.28 15.51 -1.89
CA GLY A 80 -13.45 14.75 -1.44
C GLY A 80 -14.07 13.92 -2.56
N LEU A 81 -14.21 14.50 -3.76
CA LEU A 81 -14.71 13.79 -4.94
C LEU A 81 -13.76 12.64 -5.34
N SER A 82 -12.45 12.89 -5.31
CA SER A 82 -11.43 11.84 -5.52
C SER A 82 -11.64 10.66 -4.57
N GLY A 83 -11.84 10.92 -3.27
CA GLY A 83 -12.10 9.89 -2.26
C GLY A 83 -13.38 9.09 -2.57
N VAL A 84 -14.49 9.75 -2.86
CA VAL A 84 -15.75 9.07 -3.20
C VAL A 84 -15.60 8.18 -4.43
N LEU A 85 -14.94 8.67 -5.47
CA LEU A 85 -14.71 7.91 -6.71
C LEU A 85 -13.76 6.74 -6.51
N SER A 86 -12.68 6.93 -5.74
CA SER A 86 -11.71 5.87 -5.46
C SER A 86 -12.33 4.74 -4.66
N HIS A 87 -13.08 5.04 -3.60
CA HIS A 87 -13.78 4.02 -2.81
C HIS A 87 -14.80 3.26 -3.65
N LYS A 88 -15.61 3.97 -4.46
CA LYS A 88 -16.59 3.32 -5.34
C LYS A 88 -15.89 2.37 -6.32
N GLY A 89 -14.83 2.80 -6.97
CA GLY A 89 -14.06 1.99 -7.90
C GLY A 89 -13.38 0.81 -7.22
N ALA A 90 -12.79 1.03 -6.03
CA ALA A 90 -12.12 -0.01 -5.26
C ALA A 90 -13.10 -1.08 -4.78
N TYR A 91 -14.22 -0.72 -4.13
CA TYR A 91 -15.20 -1.70 -3.64
C TYR A 91 -15.78 -2.57 -4.76
N ASN A 92 -16.10 -1.98 -5.90
CA ASN A 92 -16.58 -2.74 -7.05
C ASN A 92 -15.50 -3.70 -7.59
N ALA A 93 -14.24 -3.23 -7.69
CA ALA A 93 -13.12 -4.08 -8.12
C ALA A 93 -12.91 -5.25 -7.15
N LEU A 94 -12.93 -4.99 -5.85
CA LEU A 94 -12.74 -6.03 -4.82
C LEU A 94 -13.90 -7.03 -4.78
N PHE A 95 -15.12 -6.57 -4.97
CA PHE A 95 -16.27 -7.46 -5.11
C PHE A 95 -16.06 -8.44 -6.28
N ARG A 96 -15.63 -7.95 -7.45
CA ARG A 96 -15.31 -8.81 -8.61
C ARG A 96 -14.19 -9.80 -8.31
N VAL A 97 -13.12 -9.34 -7.65
CA VAL A 97 -12.01 -10.22 -7.27
C VAL A 97 -12.50 -11.34 -6.34
N ARG A 98 -13.38 -11.02 -5.37
CA ARG A 98 -13.99 -12.04 -4.51
C ARG A 98 -14.83 -13.04 -5.30
N CYS A 99 -15.65 -12.57 -6.23
CA CYS A 99 -16.42 -13.44 -7.11
C CYS A 99 -15.52 -14.36 -7.94
N MET A 100 -14.48 -13.81 -8.58
CA MET A 100 -13.51 -14.60 -9.35
C MET A 100 -12.82 -15.69 -8.52
N ILE A 101 -12.45 -15.37 -7.26
CA ILE A 101 -11.84 -16.36 -6.35
C ILE A 101 -12.85 -17.46 -6.01
N ILE A 102 -14.09 -17.10 -5.66
CA ILE A 102 -15.13 -18.07 -5.30
C ILE A 102 -15.48 -18.97 -6.48
N GLU A 103 -15.67 -18.40 -7.67
CA GLU A 103 -15.92 -19.17 -8.89
C GLU A 103 -14.75 -20.09 -9.25
N LYS A 104 -13.51 -19.63 -9.00
CA LYS A 104 -12.31 -20.44 -9.21
C LYS A 104 -12.25 -21.60 -8.22
N LEU A 105 -12.46 -21.33 -6.93
CA LEU A 105 -12.45 -22.36 -5.88
C LEU A 105 -13.54 -23.42 -6.10
N ALA A 106 -14.70 -23.05 -6.63
CA ALA A 106 -15.76 -24.00 -6.99
C ALA A 106 -15.35 -24.97 -8.10
N LYS A 107 -14.36 -24.63 -8.93
CA LYS A 107 -13.87 -25.44 -10.05
C LYS A 107 -12.53 -26.13 -9.80
N VAL A 108 -11.89 -25.87 -8.66
CA VAL A 108 -10.62 -26.49 -8.27
C VAL A 108 -10.88 -27.90 -7.73
N PRO A 109 -9.98 -28.90 -7.97
CA PRO A 109 -10.10 -30.23 -7.39
C PRO A 109 -10.22 -30.20 -5.86
N LEU A 110 -11.05 -31.09 -5.30
CA LEU A 110 -11.33 -31.14 -3.87
C LEU A 110 -10.08 -31.32 -2.99
N GLY A 111 -9.08 -32.04 -3.48
CA GLY A 111 -7.80 -32.24 -2.78
C GLY A 111 -7.13 -30.91 -2.42
N TYR A 112 -7.13 -29.93 -3.32
CA TYR A 112 -6.55 -28.63 -3.06
C TYR A 112 -7.25 -27.89 -1.89
N VAL A 113 -8.58 -27.98 -1.82
CA VAL A 113 -9.37 -27.34 -0.76
C VAL A 113 -9.17 -28.06 0.57
N SER A 114 -8.99 -29.38 0.55
CA SER A 114 -8.78 -30.22 1.75
C SER A 114 -7.40 -30.06 2.37
N GLU A 115 -6.36 -29.82 1.56
CA GLU A 115 -4.98 -29.62 2.02
C GLU A 115 -4.75 -28.23 2.65
N ARG A 116 -5.51 -27.23 2.26
CA ARG A 116 -5.41 -25.88 2.83
C ARG A 116 -6.39 -25.68 3.98
N SER A 117 -5.94 -24.99 5.01
CA SER A 117 -6.84 -24.64 6.10
C SER A 117 -7.89 -23.63 5.63
N THR A 118 -9.14 -23.80 6.08
CA THR A 118 -10.21 -22.81 5.86
C THR A 118 -9.79 -21.41 6.30
N GLY A 119 -8.90 -21.31 7.30
CA GLY A 119 -8.30 -20.06 7.77
C GLY A 119 -7.46 -19.37 6.71
N GLU A 120 -6.65 -20.12 5.94
CA GLU A 120 -5.81 -19.58 4.87
C GLU A 120 -6.66 -18.97 3.75
N ILE A 121 -7.69 -19.68 3.30
CA ILE A 121 -8.63 -19.17 2.29
C ILE A 121 -9.34 -17.91 2.79
N LYS A 122 -9.79 -17.91 4.05
CA LYS A 122 -10.40 -16.75 4.70
C LYS A 122 -9.44 -15.54 4.72
N THR A 123 -8.16 -15.76 5.05
CA THR A 123 -7.14 -14.69 5.05
C THR A 123 -6.98 -14.08 3.66
N VAL A 124 -7.00 -14.88 2.60
CA VAL A 124 -6.92 -14.35 1.23
C VAL A 124 -8.18 -13.53 0.89
N LEU A 125 -9.36 -14.06 1.18
CA LEU A 125 -10.65 -13.41 0.84
C LEU A 125 -10.91 -12.11 1.63
N ASN A 126 -10.36 -11.99 2.83
CA ASN A 126 -10.54 -10.81 3.68
C ASN A 126 -9.28 -9.95 3.71
N GLU A 127 -8.25 -10.37 4.44
CA GLU A 127 -7.09 -9.54 4.76
C GLU A 127 -6.27 -9.14 3.53
N ASN A 128 -6.02 -10.08 2.60
CA ASN A 128 -5.23 -9.76 1.41
C ASN A 128 -6.00 -8.88 0.42
N ILE A 129 -7.32 -9.04 0.34
CA ILE A 129 -8.18 -8.18 -0.47
C ILE A 129 -8.32 -6.79 0.16
N GLU A 130 -8.42 -6.65 1.49
CA GLU A 130 -8.39 -5.36 2.18
C GLU A 130 -7.11 -4.56 1.89
N LYS A 131 -5.95 -5.23 1.82
CA LYS A 131 -4.69 -4.56 1.41
C LYS A 131 -4.77 -3.98 -0.01
N LEU A 132 -5.52 -4.62 -0.91
CA LEU A 132 -5.78 -4.08 -2.25
C LEU A 132 -6.71 -2.86 -2.21
N GLU A 133 -7.70 -2.85 -1.30
CA GLU A 133 -8.56 -1.69 -1.08
C GLU A 133 -7.73 -0.46 -0.69
N LEU A 134 -6.90 -0.59 0.35
CA LEU A 134 -6.03 0.49 0.81
C LEU A 134 -5.18 1.06 -0.35
N CYS A 135 -4.68 0.17 -1.22
CA CYS A 135 -3.91 0.58 -2.40
C CYS A 135 -4.75 1.37 -3.40
N LEU A 136 -5.93 0.87 -3.77
CA LEU A 136 -6.78 1.45 -4.81
C LEU A 136 -7.52 2.69 -4.33
N ALA A 137 -8.05 2.67 -3.09
CA ALA A 137 -8.89 3.75 -2.57
C ALA A 137 -8.07 4.92 -2.03
N HIS A 138 -6.88 4.68 -1.48
CA HIS A 138 -6.08 5.69 -0.79
C HIS A 138 -4.72 5.90 -1.46
N ASN A 139 -3.86 4.88 -1.49
CA ASN A 139 -2.45 5.07 -1.84
C ASN A 139 -2.23 5.61 -3.25
N ILE A 140 -3.02 5.20 -4.25
CA ILE A 140 -2.87 5.68 -5.62
C ILE A 140 -3.29 7.15 -5.77
N PRO A 141 -4.49 7.60 -5.32
CA PRO A 141 -4.86 9.01 -5.35
C PRO A 141 -3.93 9.90 -4.51
N GLU A 142 -3.56 9.45 -3.31
CA GLU A 142 -2.65 10.18 -2.41
C GLU A 142 -1.25 10.35 -3.02
N LEU A 143 -0.71 9.30 -3.63
CA LEU A 143 0.58 9.37 -4.34
C LEU A 143 0.58 10.49 -5.38
N VAL A 144 -0.49 10.58 -6.17
CA VAL A 144 -0.62 11.62 -7.20
C VAL A 144 -0.72 13.01 -6.57
N SER A 145 -1.52 13.14 -5.51
CA SER A 145 -1.67 14.42 -4.79
C SER A 145 -0.35 14.88 -4.16
N TYR A 146 0.36 13.99 -3.44
CA TYR A 146 1.63 14.30 -2.78
C TYR A 146 2.78 14.60 -3.74
N LEU A 147 2.75 14.08 -4.95
CA LEU A 147 3.73 14.44 -5.98
C LEU A 147 3.37 15.72 -6.71
N THR A 148 2.09 15.95 -6.98
CA THR A 148 1.64 17.13 -7.76
C THR A 148 1.89 18.44 -7.00
N GLY A 149 1.60 18.48 -5.69
CA GLY A 149 1.76 19.67 -4.88
C GLY A 149 3.18 20.25 -4.93
N PRO A 150 4.21 19.52 -4.50
CA PRO A 150 5.60 19.97 -4.54
C PRO A 150 6.07 20.36 -5.94
N VAL A 151 5.68 19.61 -6.98
CA VAL A 151 6.06 19.93 -8.36
C VAL A 151 5.46 21.28 -8.78
N VAL A 152 4.18 21.51 -8.51
CA VAL A 152 3.51 22.78 -8.86
C VAL A 152 4.12 23.96 -8.10
N ILE A 153 4.40 23.78 -6.79
CA ILE A 153 5.05 24.83 -5.98
C ILE A 153 6.45 25.12 -6.52
N PHE A 154 7.24 24.07 -6.81
CA PHE A 154 8.56 24.25 -7.39
C PHE A 154 8.54 25.01 -8.73
N LEU A 155 7.62 24.63 -9.64
CA LEU A 155 7.45 25.32 -10.92
C LEU A 155 7.07 26.79 -10.71
N TYR A 156 6.23 27.08 -9.74
CA TYR A 156 5.90 28.47 -9.38
C TYR A 156 7.13 29.22 -8.84
N LEU A 157 7.89 28.65 -7.93
CA LEU A 157 9.12 29.23 -7.42
C LEU A 157 10.13 29.52 -8.54
N MET A 158 10.21 28.68 -9.55
CA MET A 158 11.01 28.90 -10.76
C MET A 158 10.58 30.14 -11.54
N THR A 159 9.29 30.48 -11.58
CA THR A 159 8.81 31.69 -12.23
C THR A 159 9.17 32.97 -11.46
N VAL A 160 9.35 32.87 -10.14
CA VAL A 160 9.69 34.01 -9.27
C VAL A 160 11.19 34.26 -9.23
N ASN A 161 12.01 33.23 -8.96
CA ASN A 161 13.47 33.37 -8.94
C ASN A 161 14.13 32.03 -9.15
N ILE A 162 14.73 31.82 -10.33
CA ILE A 162 15.35 30.53 -10.72
C ILE A 162 16.49 30.13 -9.79
N PRO A 163 17.50 30.97 -9.46
CA PRO A 163 18.59 30.60 -8.55
C PRO A 163 18.10 30.09 -7.19
N LEU A 164 17.17 30.81 -6.55
CA LEU A 164 16.62 30.41 -5.25
C LEU A 164 15.77 29.14 -5.33
N ALA A 165 15.01 28.96 -6.42
CA ALA A 165 14.23 27.74 -6.65
C ALA A 165 15.16 26.52 -6.80
N LEU A 166 16.29 26.63 -7.51
CA LEU A 166 17.26 25.54 -7.61
C LEU A 166 17.95 25.25 -6.27
N ILE A 167 18.24 26.30 -5.48
CA ILE A 167 18.80 26.12 -4.13
C ILE A 167 17.80 25.39 -3.23
N SER A 168 16.50 25.69 -3.33
CA SER A 168 15.46 24.99 -2.54
C SER A 168 15.35 23.51 -2.84
N LEU A 169 15.85 23.05 -3.97
CA LEU A 169 15.87 21.61 -4.35
C LEU A 169 17.07 20.84 -3.77
N ILE A 170 18.12 21.53 -3.32
CA ILE A 170 19.33 20.89 -2.80
C ILE A 170 19.03 19.90 -1.67
N PRO A 171 18.20 20.22 -0.66
CA PRO A 171 17.85 19.27 0.40
C PRO A 171 17.32 17.96 -0.14
N LEU A 172 16.41 17.99 -1.12
CA LEU A 172 15.85 16.78 -1.74
C LEU A 172 16.91 15.96 -2.48
N LEU A 173 17.83 16.61 -3.18
CA LEU A 173 18.92 15.90 -3.89
C LEU A 173 19.88 15.18 -2.91
N LEU A 174 20.14 15.80 -1.76
CA LEU A 174 20.95 15.20 -0.69
C LEU A 174 20.20 14.08 0.03
N ASP A 175 18.89 14.13 0.02
CA ASP A 175 18.03 13.20 0.73
C ASP A 175 17.83 11.86 0.00
N ILE A 176 17.89 11.88 -1.33
CA ILE A 176 17.74 10.66 -2.14
C ILE A 176 18.70 9.52 -1.69
N PRO A 177 20.04 9.73 -1.56
CA PRO A 177 20.94 8.68 -1.11
C PRO A 177 20.69 8.24 0.32
N VAL A 178 20.23 9.13 1.21
CA VAL A 178 19.88 8.80 2.59
C VAL A 178 18.65 7.87 2.61
N MET A 179 17.64 8.21 1.85
CA MET A 179 16.43 7.39 1.72
C MET A 179 16.75 6.01 1.12
N MET A 180 17.59 5.96 0.09
CA MET A 180 18.06 4.69 -0.47
C MET A 180 18.75 3.83 0.59
N ALA A 181 19.59 4.43 1.45
CA ALA A 181 20.26 3.71 2.54
C ALA A 181 19.26 3.20 3.60
N VAL A 182 18.20 3.96 3.92
CA VAL A 182 17.11 3.51 4.80
C VAL A 182 16.43 2.28 4.21
N PHE A 183 16.02 2.34 2.94
CA PHE A 183 15.35 1.23 2.26
C PHE A 183 16.23 -0.03 2.18
N GLN A 184 17.51 0.11 1.83
CA GLN A 184 18.43 -1.02 1.77
C GLN A 184 18.58 -1.72 3.13
N LYS A 185 18.77 -0.95 4.22
CA LYS A 185 18.90 -1.51 5.56
C LYS A 185 17.61 -2.15 6.05
N MET A 186 16.47 -1.52 5.79
CA MET A 186 15.17 -2.07 6.13
C MET A 186 14.90 -3.38 5.39
N SER A 187 15.10 -3.41 4.07
CA SER A 187 14.89 -4.61 3.24
C SER A 187 15.79 -5.77 3.65
N ALA A 188 17.03 -5.49 4.07
CA ALA A 188 17.97 -6.53 4.53
C ALA A 188 17.55 -7.16 5.87
N LEU A 189 16.84 -6.44 6.73
CA LEU A 189 16.45 -6.91 8.06
C LEU A 189 15.01 -7.43 8.13
N LEU A 190 14.18 -7.07 7.16
CA LEU A 190 12.77 -7.43 7.12
C LEU A 190 12.51 -8.95 7.11
N PRO A 191 13.28 -9.80 6.40
CA PRO A 191 13.11 -11.25 6.45
C PRO A 191 13.25 -11.84 7.86
N GLU A 192 14.31 -11.45 8.60
CA GLU A 192 14.53 -11.89 9.99
C GLU A 192 13.37 -11.46 10.91
N THR A 193 12.86 -10.26 10.70
CA THR A 193 11.72 -9.74 11.49
C THR A 193 10.43 -10.48 11.16
N ASN A 194 10.19 -10.79 9.88
CA ASN A 194 9.02 -11.57 9.47
C ASN A 194 9.07 -13.01 10.01
N GLU A 195 10.25 -13.63 10.06
CA GLU A 195 10.45 -14.96 10.66
C GLU A 195 10.12 -14.92 12.16
N SER A 196 10.69 -13.97 12.91
CA SER A 196 10.38 -13.78 14.33
C SER A 196 8.89 -13.54 14.59
N LEU A 197 8.22 -12.79 13.72
CA LEU A 197 6.76 -12.56 13.81
C LEU A 197 5.97 -13.84 13.55
N ALA A 198 6.39 -14.66 12.58
CA ALA A 198 5.76 -15.94 12.28
C ALA A 198 5.90 -16.92 13.46
N ASP A 199 7.08 -16.99 14.09
CA ASP A 199 7.35 -17.80 15.28
C ASP A 199 6.51 -17.32 16.47
N PHE A 200 6.47 -16.02 16.72
CA PHE A 200 5.61 -15.41 17.75
C PHE A 200 4.14 -15.79 17.55
N ASN A 201 3.61 -15.64 16.33
CA ASN A 201 2.22 -16.01 16.01
C ASN A 201 1.96 -17.50 16.25
N SER A 202 2.89 -18.37 15.86
CA SER A 202 2.80 -19.82 16.08
C SER A 202 2.72 -20.16 17.57
N VAL A 203 3.63 -19.60 18.37
CA VAL A 203 3.67 -19.80 19.82
C VAL A 203 2.43 -19.21 20.49
N MET A 204 1.92 -18.08 20.03
CA MET A 204 0.69 -17.46 20.54
C MET A 204 -0.52 -18.36 20.31
N VAL A 205 -0.66 -18.95 19.12
CA VAL A 205 -1.74 -19.88 18.80
C VAL A 205 -1.64 -21.16 19.66
N GLU A 206 -0.43 -21.72 19.79
CA GLU A 206 -0.17 -22.89 20.67
C GLU A 206 -0.58 -22.57 22.12
N TYR A 207 -0.18 -21.41 22.63
CA TYR A 207 -0.48 -20.97 23.99
C TYR A 207 -1.97 -20.82 24.25
N VAL A 208 -2.70 -20.16 23.30
CA VAL A 208 -4.15 -19.96 23.40
C VAL A 208 -4.89 -21.30 23.34
N ARG A 209 -4.50 -22.22 22.42
CA ARG A 209 -5.09 -23.57 22.34
C ARG A 209 -4.82 -24.40 23.59
N GLY A 210 -3.62 -24.27 24.17
CA GLY A 210 -3.22 -24.97 25.40
C GLY A 210 -3.79 -24.37 26.68
N MET A 211 -4.49 -23.23 26.66
CA MET A 211 -4.93 -22.48 27.83
C MET A 211 -5.79 -23.32 28.78
N ARG A 212 -6.62 -24.23 28.27
CA ARG A 212 -7.45 -25.12 29.09
C ARG A 212 -6.57 -26.06 29.94
N LEU A 213 -5.50 -26.64 29.37
CA LEU A 213 -4.56 -27.50 30.07
C LEU A 213 -3.73 -26.68 31.08
N ILE A 214 -3.24 -25.50 30.70
CA ILE A 214 -2.49 -24.60 31.55
C ILE A 214 -3.31 -24.25 32.82
N LYS A 215 -4.58 -23.93 32.65
CA LYS A 215 -5.48 -23.63 33.78
C LYS A 215 -5.81 -24.88 34.60
N ALA A 216 -6.10 -26.03 33.97
CA ALA A 216 -6.43 -27.28 34.65
C ALA A 216 -5.28 -27.79 35.54
N TYR A 217 -4.04 -27.69 35.06
CA TYR A 217 -2.84 -28.17 35.77
C TYR A 217 -2.13 -27.07 36.57
N ARG A 218 -2.68 -25.85 36.64
CA ARG A 218 -2.08 -24.69 37.30
C ARG A 218 -0.61 -24.44 36.88
N MET A 219 -0.31 -24.65 35.60
CA MET A 219 1.03 -24.51 35.04
C MET A 219 1.37 -23.02 34.83
N GLY A 220 1.67 -22.26 35.87
CA GLY A 220 1.85 -20.82 35.80
C GLY A 220 3.11 -20.36 35.07
N SER A 221 4.28 -20.56 35.64
CA SER A 221 5.50 -19.86 35.19
C SER A 221 6.27 -20.53 34.05
N LYS A 222 6.26 -21.88 33.96
CA LYS A 222 7.04 -22.61 32.95
C LYS A 222 6.41 -22.56 31.55
N SER A 223 5.08 -22.62 31.44
CA SER A 223 4.37 -22.49 30.15
C SER A 223 4.46 -21.08 29.59
N PHE A 224 4.66 -20.06 30.42
CA PHE A 224 4.82 -18.69 30.04
C PHE A 224 6.20 -18.35 29.47
N LYS A 225 7.21 -19.18 29.73
CA LYS A 225 8.59 -18.92 29.32
C LYS A 225 8.75 -18.88 27.81
N LYS A 226 8.25 -19.91 27.11
CA LYS A 226 8.30 -20.00 25.62
C LYS A 226 7.61 -18.79 24.96
N PHE A 227 6.42 -18.43 25.46
CA PHE A 227 5.68 -17.27 24.94
C PHE A 227 6.42 -15.96 25.20
N ARG A 228 6.97 -15.78 26.39
CA ARG A 228 7.78 -14.61 26.74
C ARG A 228 9.03 -14.48 25.87
N GLU A 229 9.72 -15.58 25.62
CA GLU A 229 10.90 -15.60 24.74
C GLU A 229 10.54 -15.19 23.33
N ALA A 230 9.44 -15.71 22.75
CA ALA A 230 8.97 -15.33 21.43
C ALA A 230 8.63 -13.83 21.32
N ILE A 231 8.00 -13.23 22.35
CA ILE A 231 7.76 -11.78 22.42
C ILE A 231 9.08 -11.01 22.45
N LEU A 232 10.05 -11.47 23.24
CA LEU A 232 11.34 -10.79 23.35
C LEU A 232 12.16 -10.88 22.05
N ASP A 233 12.07 -11.99 21.33
CA ASP A 233 12.77 -12.17 20.06
C ASP A 233 12.15 -11.28 18.96
N GLU A 234 10.84 -11.24 18.89
CA GLU A 234 10.12 -10.32 17.99
C GLU A 234 10.47 -8.85 18.30
N ASN A 235 10.45 -8.47 19.58
CA ASN A 235 10.86 -7.13 20.01
C ASN A 235 12.33 -6.82 19.67
N ARG A 236 13.25 -7.80 19.83
CA ARG A 236 14.67 -7.64 19.47
C ARG A 236 14.84 -7.41 17.96
N ALA A 237 14.08 -8.13 17.12
CA ALA A 237 14.12 -7.96 15.67
C ALA A 237 13.68 -6.55 15.27
N TRP A 238 12.55 -6.05 15.78
CA TRP A 238 12.10 -4.66 15.54
C TRP A 238 13.07 -3.61 16.10
N ASN A 239 13.62 -3.80 17.29
CA ASN A 239 14.62 -2.91 17.86
C ASN A 239 15.91 -2.87 17.00
N LYS A 240 16.30 -3.98 16.37
CA LYS A 240 17.44 -4.05 15.47
C LYS A 240 17.20 -3.20 14.20
N ILE A 241 15.99 -3.27 13.62
CA ILE A 241 15.57 -2.38 12.53
C ILE A 241 15.62 -0.93 13.01
N ALA A 242 14.92 -0.60 14.09
CA ALA A 242 14.83 0.76 14.60
C ALA A 242 16.22 1.37 14.86
N LYS A 243 17.11 0.67 15.56
CA LYS A 243 18.47 1.15 15.83
C LYS A 243 19.30 1.43 14.57
N LYS A 244 19.08 0.66 13.49
CA LYS A 244 19.83 0.83 12.23
C LYS A 244 19.20 1.85 11.29
N THR A 245 17.89 2.04 11.33
CA THR A 245 17.17 2.94 10.42
C THR A 245 16.86 4.29 11.03
N ALA A 246 16.57 4.37 12.34
CA ALA A 246 16.17 5.63 12.99
C ALA A 246 17.19 6.78 12.83
N PRO A 247 18.52 6.56 12.96
CA PRO A 247 19.47 7.66 12.76
C PRO A 247 19.46 8.19 11.32
N LEU A 248 19.34 7.30 10.33
CA LEU A 248 19.23 7.69 8.92
C LEU A 248 17.92 8.40 8.65
N TYR A 249 16.84 7.93 9.28
CA TYR A 249 15.54 8.56 9.14
C TYR A 249 15.50 9.96 9.77
N ALA A 250 16.19 10.15 10.90
CA ALA A 250 16.35 11.47 11.48
C ALA A 250 17.14 12.42 10.55
N VAL A 251 18.20 11.92 9.88
CA VAL A 251 18.94 12.71 8.86
C VAL A 251 18.03 13.04 7.67
N PHE A 252 17.22 12.09 7.21
CA PHE A 252 16.24 12.30 6.15
C PHE A 252 15.26 13.45 6.49
N ILE A 253 14.63 13.41 7.66
CA ILE A 253 13.72 14.49 8.09
C ILE A 253 14.48 15.83 8.18
N LEU A 254 15.65 15.82 8.82
CA LEU A 254 16.49 17.02 8.95
C LEU A 254 16.85 17.63 7.61
N LEU A 255 17.17 16.83 6.61
CA LEU A 255 17.50 17.34 5.27
C LEU A 255 16.28 17.94 4.60
N LEU A 256 15.12 17.27 4.61
CA LEU A 256 13.89 17.82 4.03
C LEU A 256 13.48 19.17 4.67
N GLU A 257 13.68 19.29 5.99
CA GLU A 257 13.37 20.53 6.73
C GLU A 257 14.51 21.58 6.67
N SER A 258 15.69 21.22 6.17
CA SER A 258 16.88 22.09 6.14
C SER A 258 16.79 23.23 5.12
N GLY A 259 15.75 23.31 4.32
CA GLY A 259 15.56 24.37 3.32
C GLY A 259 15.81 25.79 3.86
N LEU A 260 15.35 26.07 5.08
CA LEU A 260 15.60 27.36 5.75
C LEU A 260 17.08 27.66 5.96
N LEU A 261 17.90 26.63 6.31
CA LEU A 261 19.32 26.79 6.57
C LEU A 261 20.09 27.25 5.32
N LEU A 262 19.59 26.94 4.14
CA LEU A 262 20.18 27.35 2.86
C LEU A 262 19.55 28.66 2.34
N LEU A 263 18.22 28.74 2.35
CA LEU A 263 17.48 29.85 1.73
C LEU A 263 17.58 31.15 2.52
N VAL A 264 17.63 31.12 3.84
CA VAL A 264 17.75 32.36 4.63
C VAL A 264 19.12 33.02 4.49
N PRO A 265 20.27 32.36 4.64
CA PRO A 265 21.57 32.99 4.44
C PRO A 265 21.79 33.43 2.99
N LEU A 266 21.52 32.55 2.02
CA LEU A 266 21.75 32.87 0.60
C LEU A 266 20.76 33.89 0.06
N GLY A 267 19.47 33.75 0.38
CA GLY A 267 18.42 34.72 0.02
C GLY A 267 18.63 36.05 0.73
N GLY A 268 19.00 36.02 2.02
CA GLY A 268 19.33 37.22 2.79
C GLY A 268 20.51 37.98 2.20
N ARG A 269 21.56 37.27 1.74
CA ARG A 269 22.69 37.89 1.04
C ARG A 269 22.22 38.59 -0.26
N LEU A 270 21.40 37.93 -1.08
CA LEU A 270 20.86 38.50 -2.31
C LEU A 270 19.99 39.71 -2.02
N PHE A 271 19.18 39.68 -0.96
CA PHE A 271 18.37 40.77 -0.52
C PHE A 271 19.22 41.99 -0.08
N LEU A 272 20.21 41.78 0.77
CA LEU A 272 21.12 42.82 1.24
C LEU A 272 21.91 43.49 0.11
N HIS A 273 22.19 42.75 -0.98
CA HIS A 273 22.83 43.31 -2.19
C HIS A 273 21.80 43.97 -3.14
N GLY A 274 20.53 44.03 -2.79
CA GLY A 274 19.49 44.62 -3.64
C GLY A 274 19.14 43.80 -4.88
N SER A 275 19.58 42.50 -4.95
CA SER A 275 19.35 41.65 -6.12
C SER A 275 17.93 41.06 -6.16
N ILE A 276 17.26 41.00 -5.02
CA ILE A 276 15.86 40.55 -4.88
C ILE A 276 15.09 41.46 -3.92
N PRO A 277 13.77 41.64 -4.10
CA PRO A 277 12.94 42.37 -3.16
C PRO A 277 12.66 41.57 -1.89
N ALA A 278 12.22 42.25 -0.83
CA ALA A 278 11.91 41.62 0.46
C ALA A 278 10.80 40.55 0.35
N SER A 279 9.80 40.80 -0.51
CA SER A 279 8.71 39.83 -0.78
C SER A 279 9.22 38.50 -1.32
N VAL A 280 10.16 38.52 -2.24
CA VAL A 280 10.79 37.30 -2.79
C VAL A 280 11.62 36.59 -1.72
N PHE A 281 12.39 37.34 -0.93
CA PHE A 281 13.16 36.75 0.18
C PHE A 281 12.25 36.01 1.20
N LEU A 282 11.16 36.66 1.59
CA LEU A 282 10.19 36.08 2.53
C LEU A 282 9.44 34.89 1.93
N LEU A 283 9.06 34.96 0.64
CA LEU A 283 8.42 33.86 -0.08
C LEU A 283 9.31 32.59 -0.02
N PHE A 284 10.57 32.71 -0.40
CA PHE A 284 11.49 31.59 -0.40
C PHE A 284 11.84 31.12 1.01
N SER A 285 11.96 32.00 1.98
CA SER A 285 12.19 31.61 3.37
C SER A 285 11.03 30.80 3.96
N TYR A 286 9.79 31.07 3.55
CA TYR A 286 8.62 30.34 4.04
C TYR A 286 8.27 29.16 3.16
N ILE A 287 7.94 29.38 1.89
CA ILE A 287 7.43 28.34 0.99
C ILE A 287 8.57 27.45 0.47
N GLY A 288 9.69 28.05 0.09
CA GLY A 288 10.84 27.32 -0.45
C GLY A 288 11.46 26.33 0.53
N SER A 289 11.21 26.48 1.82
CA SER A 289 11.66 25.53 2.85
C SER A 289 10.64 24.45 3.19
N LEU A 290 9.34 24.72 3.03
CA LEU A 290 8.29 23.83 3.54
C LEU A 290 7.68 22.91 2.48
N TYR A 291 7.74 23.26 1.19
CA TYR A 291 7.03 22.47 0.16
C TYR A 291 7.56 21.04 0.00
N LEU A 292 8.82 20.78 0.35
CA LEU A 292 9.41 19.44 0.31
C LEU A 292 8.88 18.53 1.41
N THR A 293 8.38 19.08 2.52
CA THR A 293 7.80 18.27 3.62
C THR A 293 6.51 17.57 3.19
N GLU A 294 5.84 18.05 2.14
CA GLU A 294 4.71 17.37 1.50
C GLU A 294 5.10 15.98 0.91
N LEU A 295 6.40 15.70 0.75
CA LEU A 295 6.92 14.40 0.30
C LEU A 295 7.05 13.38 1.44
N LEU A 296 7.00 13.78 2.70
CA LEU A 296 7.15 12.87 3.86
C LEU A 296 6.16 11.70 3.85
N PRO A 297 4.86 11.88 3.51
CA PRO A 297 3.92 10.77 3.47
C PRO A 297 4.25 9.70 2.42
N LEU A 298 5.04 10.01 1.38
CA LEU A 298 5.43 9.03 0.34
C LEU A 298 6.17 7.82 0.92
N GLN A 299 6.87 8.00 2.02
CA GLN A 299 7.55 6.90 2.70
C GLN A 299 6.55 5.83 3.19
N GLN A 300 5.45 6.27 3.79
CA GLN A 300 4.42 5.39 4.31
C GLN A 300 3.73 4.61 3.18
N LEU A 301 3.50 5.26 2.03
CA LEU A 301 2.91 4.63 0.85
C LEU A 301 3.74 3.46 0.32
N SER A 302 5.06 3.52 0.43
CA SER A 302 5.94 2.45 -0.07
C SER A 302 5.68 1.11 0.65
N GLY A 303 5.49 1.12 1.97
CA GLY A 303 5.13 -0.04 2.77
C GLY A 303 3.74 -0.59 2.41
N ASN A 304 2.78 0.30 2.21
CA ASN A 304 1.43 -0.06 1.82
C ASN A 304 1.38 -0.71 0.42
N PHE A 305 2.14 -0.20 -0.55
CA PHE A 305 2.27 -0.81 -1.87
C PHE A 305 2.89 -2.21 -1.80
N ALA A 306 3.93 -2.41 -0.99
CA ALA A 306 4.54 -3.73 -0.81
C ALA A 306 3.54 -4.75 -0.25
N GLN A 307 2.71 -4.35 0.73
CA GLN A 307 1.65 -5.20 1.28
C GLN A 307 0.56 -5.50 0.26
N ALA A 308 0.12 -4.52 -0.53
CA ALA A 308 -0.86 -4.70 -1.58
C ALA A 308 -0.35 -5.67 -2.65
N PHE A 309 0.91 -5.55 -3.09
CA PHE A 309 1.51 -6.46 -4.06
C PHE A 309 1.66 -7.88 -3.52
N SER A 310 1.98 -8.04 -2.23
CA SER A 310 1.97 -9.34 -1.58
C SER A 310 0.57 -9.97 -1.59
N GLY A 311 -0.46 -9.20 -1.22
CA GLY A 311 -1.86 -9.65 -1.28
C GLY A 311 -2.30 -10.03 -2.69
N MET A 312 -1.92 -9.22 -3.69
CA MET A 312 -2.19 -9.49 -5.10
C MET A 312 -1.56 -10.81 -5.58
N ASN A 313 -0.33 -11.11 -5.16
CA ASN A 313 0.33 -12.36 -5.52
C ASN A 313 -0.42 -13.57 -4.95
N LYS A 314 -0.94 -13.49 -3.72
CA LYS A 314 -1.78 -14.53 -3.14
C LYS A 314 -3.08 -14.76 -3.91
N VAL A 315 -3.73 -13.69 -4.36
CA VAL A 315 -4.90 -13.76 -5.24
C VAL A 315 -4.54 -14.42 -6.57
N LYS A 316 -3.40 -14.03 -7.20
CA LYS A 316 -2.90 -14.65 -8.44
C LYS A 316 -2.65 -16.14 -8.28
N GLU A 317 -2.05 -16.56 -7.18
CA GLU A 317 -1.81 -17.99 -6.88
C GLU A 317 -3.11 -18.79 -6.93
N ILE A 318 -4.20 -18.29 -6.31
CA ILE A 318 -5.51 -18.97 -6.34
C ILE A 318 -6.10 -18.97 -7.75
N LEU A 319 -6.08 -17.84 -8.45
CA LEU A 319 -6.65 -17.72 -9.79
C LEU A 319 -5.91 -18.57 -10.84
N ALA A 320 -4.62 -18.86 -10.60
CA ALA A 320 -3.79 -19.68 -11.48
C ALA A 320 -3.92 -21.19 -11.24
N LEU A 321 -4.68 -21.63 -10.24
CA LEU A 321 -4.86 -23.05 -9.94
C LEU A 321 -5.50 -23.78 -11.13
N PRO A 322 -5.16 -25.08 -11.34
CA PRO A 322 -5.83 -25.88 -12.34
C PRO A 322 -7.31 -26.06 -11.98
N THR A 323 -8.18 -25.96 -12.98
CA THR A 323 -9.61 -26.26 -12.83
C THR A 323 -9.88 -27.73 -13.16
N PHE A 324 -10.81 -28.31 -12.44
CA PHE A 324 -11.35 -29.60 -12.84
C PHE A 324 -12.32 -29.38 -14.00
N GLU A 325 -12.00 -29.96 -15.15
CA GLU A 325 -12.87 -29.97 -16.32
C GLU A 325 -13.58 -31.33 -16.34
N GLY A 326 -14.84 -31.34 -15.96
CA GLY A 326 -15.70 -32.50 -16.09
C GLY A 326 -16.17 -32.66 -17.54
N GLY A 327 -16.63 -33.85 -17.92
CA GLY A 327 -17.31 -34.05 -19.20
C GLY A 327 -18.81 -33.74 -19.10
N ASP A 328 -19.39 -33.21 -20.17
CA ASP A 328 -20.83 -32.96 -20.30
C ASP A 328 -21.63 -34.20 -20.70
N ALA A 329 -20.96 -35.32 -20.99
CA ALA A 329 -21.61 -36.56 -21.39
C ALA A 329 -22.23 -37.27 -20.15
N PHE A 330 -23.55 -37.39 -20.16
CA PHE A 330 -24.27 -38.19 -19.17
C PHE A 330 -24.29 -39.64 -19.65
N PRO A 331 -23.81 -40.63 -18.84
CA PRO A 331 -23.79 -42.01 -19.28
C PRO A 331 -25.21 -42.60 -19.33
N GLU A 332 -25.47 -43.44 -20.32
CA GLU A 332 -26.74 -44.18 -20.43
C GLU A 332 -26.91 -45.23 -19.32
N SER A 333 -25.81 -45.80 -18.80
CA SER A 333 -25.77 -46.72 -17.68
C SER A 333 -25.17 -46.05 -16.45
N HIS A 334 -25.77 -46.18 -15.29
CA HIS A 334 -25.32 -45.67 -14.02
C HIS A 334 -24.42 -46.61 -13.23
N ASP A 335 -23.99 -47.75 -13.87
CA ASP A 335 -23.00 -48.66 -13.27
C ASP A 335 -21.65 -47.92 -13.09
N ILE A 336 -21.08 -48.04 -11.91
CA ILE A 336 -19.73 -47.51 -11.59
C ILE A 336 -18.76 -48.70 -11.49
N ARG A 337 -17.71 -48.69 -12.32
CA ARG A 337 -16.66 -49.70 -12.31
C ARG A 337 -15.28 -49.13 -12.18
N LEU A 338 -14.59 -49.41 -11.10
CA LEU A 338 -13.17 -49.11 -10.88
C LEU A 338 -12.35 -50.37 -11.20
N LYS A 339 -11.35 -50.23 -12.05
CA LYS A 339 -10.43 -51.36 -12.41
C LYS A 339 -9.00 -50.90 -12.23
N GLY A 340 -8.30 -51.45 -11.26
CA GLY A 340 -6.89 -51.17 -10.99
C GLY A 340 -6.58 -49.69 -10.77
N VAL A 341 -7.52 -48.94 -10.16
CA VAL A 341 -7.40 -47.49 -10.01
C VAL A 341 -6.30 -47.14 -9.04
N ARG A 342 -5.37 -46.28 -9.46
CA ARG A 342 -4.38 -45.60 -8.62
C ARG A 342 -4.74 -44.13 -8.53
N PHE A 343 -4.70 -43.57 -7.33
CA PHE A 343 -4.99 -42.19 -7.10
C PHE A 343 -4.07 -41.57 -6.08
N SER A 344 -3.59 -40.36 -6.37
CA SER A 344 -2.78 -39.53 -5.49
C SER A 344 -3.26 -38.08 -5.57
N TYR A 345 -3.32 -37.38 -4.43
CA TYR A 345 -3.64 -35.93 -4.38
C TYR A 345 -2.45 -35.05 -4.79
N ASP A 346 -1.24 -35.47 -4.40
CA ASP A 346 0.00 -34.66 -4.57
C ASP A 346 0.96 -35.25 -5.61
N GLY A 347 0.61 -36.39 -6.22
CA GLY A 347 1.45 -37.12 -7.16
C GLY A 347 2.62 -37.86 -6.50
N LYS A 348 2.76 -37.81 -5.17
CA LYS A 348 3.88 -38.46 -4.42
C LYS A 348 3.45 -39.69 -3.64
N ILE A 349 2.30 -39.61 -2.99
CA ILE A 349 1.77 -40.67 -2.16
C ILE A 349 0.46 -41.16 -2.77
N ASN A 350 0.42 -42.47 -3.12
CA ASN A 350 -0.81 -43.08 -3.60
C ASN A 350 -1.76 -43.34 -2.42
N VAL A 351 -2.94 -42.73 -2.46
CA VAL A 351 -4.03 -42.94 -1.50
C VAL A 351 -4.84 -44.17 -1.88
N LEU A 352 -4.94 -44.44 -3.18
CA LEU A 352 -5.51 -45.68 -3.71
C LEU A 352 -4.45 -46.38 -4.56
N GLU A 353 -4.26 -47.67 -4.33
CA GLU A 353 -3.42 -48.54 -5.14
C GLU A 353 -4.22 -49.77 -5.57
N ASN A 354 -4.33 -49.95 -6.90
CA ASN A 354 -5.02 -51.10 -7.50
C ASN A 354 -6.45 -51.32 -6.97
N ALA A 355 -7.18 -50.23 -6.78
CA ALA A 355 -8.56 -50.28 -6.28
C ALA A 355 -9.50 -50.83 -7.36
N ASN A 356 -10.21 -51.89 -7.00
CA ASN A 356 -11.19 -52.56 -7.85
C ASN A 356 -12.54 -52.54 -7.15
N LEU A 357 -13.56 -51.95 -7.79
CA LEU A 357 -14.91 -51.83 -7.26
C LEU A 357 -15.94 -51.85 -8.41
N SER A 358 -17.02 -52.57 -8.20
CA SER A 358 -18.17 -52.54 -9.15
C SER A 358 -19.45 -52.30 -8.37
N ILE A 359 -20.18 -51.25 -8.79
CA ILE A 359 -21.45 -50.86 -8.21
C ILE A 359 -22.48 -50.87 -9.35
N ARG A 360 -23.57 -51.60 -9.20
CA ARG A 360 -24.66 -51.66 -10.17
C ARG A 360 -25.64 -50.54 -9.97
N ASP A 361 -26.35 -50.16 -11.01
CA ASP A 361 -27.41 -49.20 -10.93
C ASP A 361 -28.45 -49.61 -9.86
N GLY A 362 -28.84 -48.68 -9.00
CA GLY A 362 -29.75 -48.88 -7.86
C GLY A 362 -29.14 -49.60 -6.64
N GLU A 363 -27.88 -50.03 -6.71
CA GLU A 363 -27.20 -50.66 -5.57
C GLU A 363 -26.76 -49.63 -4.52
N LYS A 364 -26.95 -49.96 -3.23
CA LYS A 364 -26.48 -49.11 -2.10
C LYS A 364 -25.26 -49.77 -1.47
N ILE A 365 -24.11 -49.09 -1.57
CA ILE A 365 -22.85 -49.53 -1.00
C ILE A 365 -22.36 -48.52 0.02
N ALA A 366 -21.85 -49.02 1.17
CA ALA A 366 -21.11 -48.18 2.13
C ALA A 366 -19.61 -48.40 1.91
N VAL A 367 -18.88 -47.33 1.58
CA VAL A 367 -17.41 -47.37 1.54
C VAL A 367 -16.92 -46.97 2.92
N VAL A 368 -16.19 -47.88 3.57
CA VAL A 368 -15.60 -47.71 4.91
C VAL A 368 -14.08 -47.77 4.81
N GLY A 369 -13.42 -47.01 5.61
CA GLY A 369 -11.95 -46.96 5.66
C GLY A 369 -11.46 -46.50 7.02
N ALA A 370 -10.17 -46.67 7.27
CA ALA A 370 -9.52 -46.22 8.50
C ALA A 370 -9.32 -44.70 8.50
#